data_f2fb333bfc1b53ca3dd13f1261b60795
#
_entry.id   f2fb333bfc1b53ca3dd13f1261b60795
#
_cell.length_a   1.000
_cell.length_b   1.000
_cell.length_c   1.000
_cell.angle_alpha   90.00
_cell.angle_beta   90.00
_cell.angle_gamma   90.00
#
_symmetry.space_group_name_H-M   'P 1'
#
loop_
_entity.id
_entity.type
_entity.pdbx_description
1 polymer ?
#
loop_
_entity_poly.entity_id
_entity_poly.type
_entity_poly.pdbx_seq_one_letter_code
_entity_poly.pdbx_strand_id
1 'polypeptide(L)'
;MHFDRNNIILIGMPGCGKTTLARASGEALGLAWYDCDALIEKKAGMSVAEVFATWGESAFRTMETAALIALCKHENSVIATGGGCVMRAENYDILHGSGKVLWLERDLDKLPTEGRPLSMKKDVHTLYREREALYRRFADARVDNNGTIEETVRQIKALFETE
;
A
#
# COMPACT_ATOMS: atom_id res chain seq x y z
N MET A 1 10.52 -2.11 -21.76
CA MET A 1 11.74 -2.24 -20.97
C MET A 1 11.40 -2.66 -19.55
N HIS A 2 12.06 -3.66 -19.09
CA HIS A 2 11.77 -4.24 -17.80
C HIS A 2 12.69 -3.63 -16.75
N PHE A 3 12.11 -2.88 -15.82
CA PHE A 3 12.87 -2.35 -14.70
C PHE A 3 12.60 -3.21 -13.50
N ASP A 4 13.27 -4.31 -13.44
CA ASP A 4 13.04 -5.20 -12.31
C ASP A 4 13.88 -4.75 -11.13
N ARG A 5 13.33 -3.91 -10.30
CA ARG A 5 13.95 -3.50 -9.04
C ARG A 5 13.69 -4.51 -7.95
N ASN A 6 12.91 -5.52 -8.29
CA ASN A 6 12.63 -6.63 -7.39
C ASN A 6 11.98 -6.18 -6.08
N ASN A 7 11.15 -5.14 -6.15
CA ASN A 7 10.40 -4.67 -5.00
C ASN A 7 9.10 -5.44 -4.84
N ILE A 8 8.60 -5.46 -3.63
CA ILE A 8 7.27 -5.97 -3.31
C ILE A 8 6.44 -4.76 -2.90
N ILE A 9 5.34 -4.54 -3.60
CA ILE A 9 4.45 -3.42 -3.30
C ILE A 9 3.15 -3.97 -2.73
N LEU A 10 2.77 -3.51 -1.52
CA LEU A 10 1.54 -3.96 -0.87
C LEU A 10 0.46 -2.90 -1.05
N ILE A 11 -0.66 -3.30 -1.65
CA ILE A 11 -1.86 -2.46 -1.79
C ILE A 11 -3.01 -3.10 -1.04
N GLY A 12 -4.04 -2.32 -0.75
CA GLY A 12 -5.24 -2.82 -0.05
C GLY A 12 -5.91 -1.74 0.77
N MET A 13 -7.02 -2.10 1.37
CA MET A 13 -7.84 -1.19 2.17
C MET A 13 -7.06 -0.59 3.34
N PRO A 14 -7.43 0.63 3.77
CA PRO A 14 -6.83 1.20 4.98
C PRO A 14 -7.03 0.24 6.16
N GLY A 15 -5.97 0.04 6.93
CA GLY A 15 -6.04 -0.82 8.11
C GLY A 15 -5.99 -2.32 7.83
N CYS A 16 -5.71 -2.74 6.59
CA CYS A 16 -5.63 -4.17 6.27
C CYS A 16 -4.29 -4.80 6.67
N GLY A 17 -3.35 -4.02 7.22
CA GLY A 17 -2.10 -4.56 7.74
C GLY A 17 -0.87 -4.35 6.87
N LYS A 18 -0.93 -3.44 5.89
CA LYS A 18 0.17 -3.23 4.95
C LYS A 18 1.49 -2.88 5.64
N THR A 19 1.47 -1.94 6.57
CA THR A 19 2.69 -1.51 7.27
C THR A 19 3.28 -2.65 8.09
N THR A 20 2.43 -3.35 8.85
CA THR A 20 2.84 -4.49 9.66
C THR A 20 3.45 -5.58 8.79
N LEU A 21 2.80 -5.89 7.66
CA LEU A 21 3.27 -6.94 6.76
C LEU A 21 4.50 -6.52 5.97
N ALA A 22 4.64 -5.22 5.64
CA ALA A 22 5.86 -4.74 5.00
C ALA A 22 7.06 -4.96 5.91
N ARG A 23 6.93 -4.59 7.17
CA ARG A 23 7.99 -4.78 8.16
C ARG A 23 8.29 -6.27 8.36
N ALA A 24 7.26 -7.06 8.62
CA ALA A 24 7.43 -8.49 8.89
C ALA A 24 8.06 -9.22 7.70
N SER A 25 7.61 -8.90 6.48
CA SER A 25 8.14 -9.50 5.27
C SER A 25 9.57 -9.05 5.00
N GLY A 26 9.86 -7.77 5.20
CA GLY A 26 11.21 -7.25 5.05
C GLY A 26 12.18 -7.95 5.98
N GLU A 27 11.82 -8.09 7.25
CA GLU A 27 12.66 -8.77 8.23
C GLU A 27 12.85 -10.25 7.87
N ALA A 28 11.79 -10.93 7.45
CA ALA A 28 11.86 -12.35 7.11
C ALA A 28 12.67 -12.62 5.83
N LEU A 29 12.62 -11.70 4.86
CA LEU A 29 13.27 -11.88 3.57
C LEU A 29 14.64 -11.19 3.47
N GLY A 30 15.04 -10.47 4.52
CA GLY A 30 16.28 -9.71 4.50
C GLY A 30 16.21 -8.49 3.59
N LEU A 31 15.03 -7.89 3.46
CA LEU A 31 14.80 -6.73 2.60
C LEU A 31 14.53 -5.49 3.45
N ALA A 32 14.90 -4.33 2.94
CA ALA A 32 14.47 -3.06 3.52
C ALA A 32 12.95 -2.93 3.36
N TRP A 33 12.31 -2.11 4.19
CA TRP A 33 10.88 -1.86 4.08
C TRP A 33 10.59 -0.38 4.28
N TYR A 34 9.53 0.09 3.62
CA TYR A 34 9.13 1.50 3.64
C TYR A 34 7.63 1.64 3.69
N ASP A 35 7.16 2.76 4.22
CA ASP A 35 5.75 3.10 4.31
C ASP A 35 5.53 4.44 3.62
N CYS A 36 4.67 4.46 2.61
CA CYS A 36 4.39 5.67 1.83
C CYS A 36 3.78 6.79 2.68
N ASP A 37 2.81 6.44 3.53
CA ASP A 37 2.16 7.45 4.38
C ASP A 37 3.17 8.05 5.37
N ALA A 38 4.07 7.23 5.92
CA ALA A 38 5.11 7.70 6.82
C ALA A 38 6.04 8.71 6.13
N LEU A 39 6.39 8.46 4.86
CA LEU A 39 7.21 9.39 4.10
C LEU A 39 6.49 10.72 3.85
N ILE A 40 5.20 10.66 3.53
CA ILE A 40 4.39 11.85 3.33
C ILE A 40 4.35 12.67 4.62
N GLU A 41 4.08 12.02 5.75
CA GLU A 41 4.01 12.70 7.04
C GLU A 41 5.33 13.34 7.41
N LYS A 42 6.43 12.67 7.15
CA LYS A 42 7.75 13.21 7.42
C LYS A 42 8.02 14.47 6.60
N LYS A 43 7.68 14.44 5.32
CA LYS A 43 7.90 15.58 4.43
C LYS A 43 6.96 16.74 4.71
N ALA A 44 5.71 16.44 5.08
CA ALA A 44 4.70 17.46 5.36
C ALA A 44 4.86 18.07 6.76
N GLY A 45 5.49 17.35 7.68
CA GLY A 45 5.59 17.79 9.07
C GLY A 45 4.27 17.68 9.82
N MET A 46 3.34 16.88 9.32
CA MET A 46 2.02 16.70 9.92
C MET A 46 1.47 15.32 9.54
N SER A 47 0.40 14.89 10.21
CA SER A 47 -0.23 13.59 9.92
C SER A 47 -0.97 13.62 8.59
N VAL A 48 -1.24 12.43 8.02
CA VAL A 48 -2.05 12.32 6.81
C VAL A 48 -3.41 12.98 7.01
N ALA A 49 -4.04 12.77 8.17
CA ALA A 49 -5.32 13.40 8.48
C ALA A 49 -5.23 14.93 8.44
N GLU A 50 -4.13 15.49 8.97
CA GLU A 50 -3.90 16.92 8.95
C GLU A 50 -3.66 17.45 7.53
N VAL A 51 -2.97 16.67 6.70
CA VAL A 51 -2.76 17.02 5.28
C VAL A 51 -4.12 17.13 4.58
N PHE A 52 -4.99 16.14 4.76
CA PHE A 52 -6.34 16.18 4.18
C PHE A 52 -7.13 17.39 4.67
N ALA A 53 -7.09 17.66 5.98
CA ALA A 53 -7.84 18.77 6.57
C ALA A 53 -7.32 20.13 6.09
N THR A 54 -6.01 20.24 5.89
CA THR A 54 -5.36 21.51 5.54
C THR A 54 -5.40 21.80 4.04
N TRP A 55 -5.09 20.79 3.22
CA TRP A 55 -4.91 20.99 1.78
C TRP A 55 -5.88 20.20 0.90
N GLY A 56 -6.64 19.27 1.46
CA GLY A 56 -7.62 18.48 0.73
C GLY A 56 -7.06 17.24 0.08
N GLU A 57 -7.97 16.43 -0.48
CA GLU A 57 -7.61 15.13 -1.04
C GLU A 57 -6.72 15.24 -2.27
N SER A 58 -7.01 16.17 -3.17
CA SER A 58 -6.23 16.32 -4.41
C SER A 58 -4.76 16.61 -4.12
N ALA A 59 -4.49 17.50 -3.14
CA ALA A 59 -3.13 17.81 -2.73
C ALA A 59 -2.46 16.57 -2.12
N PHE A 60 -3.17 15.83 -1.28
CA PHE A 60 -2.64 14.60 -0.70
C PHE A 60 -2.28 13.59 -1.80
N ARG A 61 -3.16 13.39 -2.78
CA ARG A 61 -2.89 12.44 -3.87
C ARG A 61 -1.66 12.83 -4.68
N THR A 62 -1.43 14.13 -4.87
CA THR A 62 -0.21 14.59 -5.53
C THR A 62 1.02 14.27 -4.70
N MET A 63 0.95 14.46 -3.39
CA MET A 63 2.04 14.12 -2.46
C MET A 63 2.27 12.60 -2.44
N GLU A 64 1.20 11.83 -2.48
CA GLU A 64 1.27 10.38 -2.50
C GLU A 64 1.99 9.88 -3.76
N THR A 65 1.63 10.40 -4.92
CA THR A 65 2.28 10.03 -6.18
C THR A 65 3.77 10.35 -6.12
N ALA A 66 4.14 11.53 -5.62
CA ALA A 66 5.54 11.92 -5.48
C ALA A 66 6.29 10.98 -4.54
N ALA A 67 5.66 10.59 -3.42
CA ALA A 67 6.25 9.66 -2.47
C ALA A 67 6.45 8.27 -3.09
N LEU A 68 5.48 7.80 -3.88
CA LEU A 68 5.59 6.52 -4.57
C LEU A 68 6.74 6.52 -5.57
N ILE A 69 6.89 7.61 -6.32
CA ILE A 69 8.00 7.75 -7.26
C ILE A 69 9.34 7.63 -6.53
N ALA A 70 9.46 8.33 -5.40
CA ALA A 70 10.68 8.30 -4.60
C ALA A 70 10.97 6.90 -4.04
N LEU A 71 9.97 6.25 -3.46
CA LEU A 71 10.14 4.93 -2.85
C LEU A 71 10.40 3.85 -3.88
N CYS A 72 9.77 3.94 -5.04
CA CYS A 72 9.94 2.93 -6.09
C CYS A 72 11.30 2.99 -6.79
N LYS A 73 12.14 3.96 -6.43
CA LYS A 73 13.54 3.98 -6.89
C LYS A 73 14.44 3.05 -6.09
N HIS A 74 13.98 2.59 -4.94
CA HIS A 74 14.72 1.61 -4.16
C HIS A 74 14.70 0.25 -4.88
N GLU A 75 15.59 -0.64 -4.46
CA GLU A 75 15.67 -2.00 -4.97
C GLU A 75 15.59 -2.98 -3.81
N ASN A 76 15.04 -4.14 -4.05
CA ASN A 76 14.96 -5.23 -3.06
C ASN A 76 14.32 -4.76 -1.76
N SER A 77 13.15 -4.11 -1.89
CA SER A 77 12.44 -3.51 -0.75
C SER A 77 10.99 -3.92 -0.73
N VAL A 78 10.38 -3.84 0.45
CA VAL A 78 8.93 -4.00 0.60
C VAL A 78 8.34 -2.62 0.87
N ILE A 79 7.37 -2.23 0.07
CA ILE A 79 6.77 -0.89 0.14
C ILE A 79 5.29 -1.01 0.49
N ALA A 80 4.90 -0.45 1.63
CA ALA A 80 3.49 -0.34 2.00
C ALA A 80 2.93 0.96 1.44
N THR A 81 1.84 0.87 0.67
CA THR A 81 1.20 2.03 0.07
C THR A 81 0.02 2.50 0.92
N GLY A 82 -0.48 3.69 0.62
CA GLY A 82 -1.73 4.17 1.20
C GLY A 82 -2.93 3.48 0.54
N GLY A 83 -4.04 3.38 1.28
CA GLY A 83 -5.23 2.66 0.81
C GLY A 83 -5.85 3.20 -0.48
N GLY A 84 -5.63 4.48 -0.79
CA GLY A 84 -6.19 5.10 -1.98
C GLY A 84 -5.21 5.32 -3.11
N CYS A 85 -4.02 4.73 -3.06
CA CYS A 85 -3.04 4.95 -4.13
C CYS A 85 -3.55 4.48 -5.50
N VAL A 86 -4.49 3.54 -5.52
CA VAL A 86 -5.09 3.02 -6.76
C VAL A 86 -6.08 4.00 -7.39
N MET A 87 -6.41 5.09 -6.71
CA MET A 87 -7.37 6.08 -7.21
C MET A 87 -6.81 6.92 -8.37
N ARG A 88 -5.48 6.95 -8.55
CA ARG A 88 -4.87 7.63 -9.68
C ARG A 88 -4.25 6.63 -10.63
N ALA A 89 -4.69 6.67 -11.89
CA ALA A 89 -4.22 5.73 -12.92
C ALA A 89 -2.71 5.81 -13.13
N GLU A 90 -2.13 6.99 -12.99
CA GLU A 90 -0.68 7.20 -13.17
C GLU A 90 0.16 6.39 -12.20
N ASN A 91 -0.38 6.04 -11.03
CA ASN A 91 0.36 5.24 -10.05
C ASN A 91 0.55 3.79 -10.52
N TYR A 92 -0.27 3.31 -11.45
CA TYR A 92 -0.16 1.95 -11.98
C TYR A 92 1.24 1.67 -12.54
N ASP A 93 1.70 2.52 -13.44
CA ASP A 93 3.01 2.32 -14.07
C ASP A 93 4.15 2.53 -13.09
N ILE A 94 3.99 3.46 -12.15
CA ILE A 94 5.01 3.70 -11.12
C ILE A 94 5.25 2.43 -10.30
N LEU A 95 4.18 1.79 -9.86
CA LEU A 95 4.28 0.59 -9.03
C LEU A 95 4.80 -0.60 -9.84
N HIS A 96 4.22 -0.85 -11.00
CA HIS A 96 4.59 -2.00 -11.82
C HIS A 96 6.00 -1.88 -12.41
N GLY A 97 6.48 -0.65 -12.60
CA GLY A 97 7.84 -0.43 -13.05
C GLY A 97 8.89 -0.77 -12.00
N SER A 98 8.51 -0.93 -10.75
CA SER A 98 9.47 -1.18 -9.67
C SER A 98 9.42 -2.61 -9.12
N GLY A 99 8.34 -3.34 -9.32
CA GLY A 99 8.23 -4.67 -8.75
C GLY A 99 6.85 -5.28 -8.87
N LYS A 100 6.59 -6.26 -8.02
CA LYS A 100 5.35 -7.03 -8.01
C LYS A 100 4.36 -6.39 -7.04
N VAL A 101 3.14 -6.17 -7.50
CA VAL A 101 2.07 -5.55 -6.72
C VAL A 101 1.18 -6.63 -6.11
N LEU A 102 1.12 -6.68 -4.79
CA LEU A 102 0.34 -7.66 -4.05
C LEU A 102 -0.81 -6.99 -3.33
N TRP A 103 -2.02 -7.48 -3.55
CA TRP A 103 -3.21 -6.98 -2.88
C TRP A 103 -3.45 -7.77 -1.60
N LEU A 104 -3.24 -7.11 -0.45
CA LEU A 104 -3.54 -7.71 0.85
C LEU A 104 -5.04 -7.61 1.10
N GLU A 105 -5.70 -8.77 1.19
CA GLU A 105 -7.13 -8.83 1.47
C GLU A 105 -7.36 -9.22 2.92
N ARG A 106 -8.23 -8.47 3.58
CA ARG A 106 -8.66 -8.76 4.93
C ARG A 106 -10.15 -8.50 5.00
N ASP A 107 -10.87 -9.35 5.71
CA ASP A 107 -12.32 -9.20 5.87
C ASP A 107 -12.65 -7.80 6.37
N LEU A 108 -13.68 -7.21 5.79
CA LEU A 108 -14.03 -5.81 6.05
C LEU A 108 -14.38 -5.56 7.51
N ASP A 109 -15.01 -6.53 8.18
CA ASP A 109 -15.39 -6.41 9.58
C ASP A 109 -14.20 -6.48 10.54
N LYS A 110 -13.02 -6.88 10.04
CA LYS A 110 -11.78 -6.88 10.82
C LYS A 110 -10.99 -5.59 10.69
N LEU A 111 -11.41 -4.68 9.81
CA LEU A 111 -10.67 -3.44 9.59
C LEU A 111 -11.01 -2.41 10.66
N PRO A 112 -9.99 -1.71 11.22
CA PRO A 112 -10.23 -0.67 12.21
C PRO A 112 -10.98 0.50 11.57
N THR A 113 -11.84 1.17 12.36
CA THR A 113 -12.62 2.32 11.92
C THR A 113 -12.08 3.63 12.48
N GLU A 114 -11.20 3.57 13.46
CA GLU A 114 -10.64 4.75 14.12
C GLU A 114 -9.36 5.23 13.43
N GLY A 115 -9.05 6.52 13.60
CA GLY A 115 -7.81 7.11 13.11
C GLY A 115 -7.77 7.34 11.62
N ARG A 116 -8.91 7.30 10.94
CA ARG A 116 -8.94 7.51 9.49
C ARG A 116 -8.97 9.00 9.14
N PRO A 117 -8.34 9.38 8.01
CA PRO A 117 -8.45 10.76 7.50
C PRO A 117 -9.91 11.14 7.23
N LEU A 118 -10.20 12.44 7.25
CA LEU A 118 -11.54 12.95 7.03
C LEU A 118 -12.18 12.51 5.71
N SER A 119 -11.38 12.37 4.67
CA SER A 119 -11.87 11.91 3.37
C SER A 119 -12.39 10.47 3.42
N MET A 120 -12.09 9.74 4.48
CA MET A 120 -12.50 8.36 4.65
C MET A 120 -13.65 8.22 5.63
N LYS A 121 -14.55 9.22 5.68
CA LYS A 121 -15.77 9.16 6.50
C LYS A 121 -16.77 8.14 5.99
N LYS A 122 -16.59 7.67 4.75
CA LYS A 122 -17.43 6.63 4.20
C LYS A 122 -17.23 5.35 5.00
N ASP A 123 -18.29 4.57 5.16
CA ASP A 123 -18.13 3.29 5.82
C ASP A 123 -17.25 2.37 4.96
N VAL A 124 -16.72 1.35 5.61
CA VAL A 124 -15.76 0.42 5.01
C VAL A 124 -16.34 -0.26 3.77
N HIS A 125 -17.62 -0.64 3.82
CA HIS A 125 -18.25 -1.34 2.70
C HIS A 125 -18.39 -0.46 1.46
N THR A 126 -18.78 0.81 1.66
CA THR A 126 -18.87 1.78 0.55
C THR A 126 -17.50 2.03 -0.06
N LEU A 127 -16.50 2.23 0.78
CA LEU A 127 -15.14 2.46 0.33
C LEU A 127 -14.61 1.26 -0.48
N TYR A 128 -14.88 0.05 0.01
CA TYR A 128 -14.45 -1.17 -0.67
C TYR A 128 -15.11 -1.29 -2.05
N ARG A 129 -16.44 -1.04 -2.13
CA ARG A 129 -17.15 -1.10 -3.40
C ARG A 129 -16.58 -0.13 -4.43
N GLU A 130 -16.11 1.04 -3.98
CA GLU A 130 -15.51 2.02 -4.88
C GLU A 130 -14.11 1.63 -5.35
N ARG A 131 -13.40 0.83 -4.56
CA ARG A 131 -11.99 0.55 -4.79
C ARG A 131 -11.67 -0.87 -5.25
N GLU A 132 -12.58 -1.81 -5.04
CA GLU A 132 -12.33 -3.22 -5.33
C GLU A 132 -11.79 -3.46 -6.74
N ALA A 133 -12.48 -2.91 -7.75
CA ALA A 133 -12.07 -3.09 -9.14
C ALA A 133 -10.69 -2.49 -9.41
N LEU A 134 -10.35 -1.41 -8.71
CA LEU A 134 -9.04 -0.77 -8.85
C LEU A 134 -7.94 -1.61 -8.21
N TYR A 135 -8.18 -2.15 -7.03
CA TYR A 135 -7.22 -3.07 -6.41
C TYR A 135 -6.99 -4.28 -7.32
N ARG A 136 -8.07 -4.83 -7.85
CA ARG A 136 -7.99 -5.98 -8.77
C ARG A 136 -7.16 -5.64 -10.01
N ARG A 137 -7.37 -4.44 -10.56
CA ARG A 137 -6.62 -3.98 -11.75
C ARG A 137 -5.14 -3.79 -11.46
N PHE A 138 -4.80 -3.23 -10.29
CA PHE A 138 -3.41 -2.96 -9.94
C PHE A 138 -2.65 -4.21 -9.52
N ALA A 139 -3.33 -5.22 -9.00
CA ALA A 139 -2.68 -6.37 -8.37
C ALA A 139 -2.11 -7.36 -9.39
N ASP A 140 -0.90 -7.82 -9.14
CA ASP A 140 -0.34 -8.97 -9.82
C ASP A 140 -0.81 -10.27 -9.17
N ALA A 141 -1.05 -10.22 -7.86
CA ALA A 141 -1.54 -11.36 -7.09
C ALA A 141 -2.30 -10.89 -5.85
N ARG A 142 -3.11 -11.78 -5.29
CA ARG A 142 -3.88 -11.52 -4.08
C ARG A 142 -3.27 -12.31 -2.93
N VAL A 143 -3.26 -11.71 -1.75
CA VAL A 143 -2.72 -12.33 -0.54
C VAL A 143 -3.78 -12.25 0.55
N ASP A 144 -4.15 -13.40 1.10
CA ASP A 144 -5.12 -13.47 2.20
C ASP A 144 -4.44 -13.11 3.51
N ASN A 145 -4.89 -12.01 4.14
CA ASN A 145 -4.36 -11.54 5.41
C ASN A 145 -5.39 -11.66 6.54
N ASN A 146 -6.16 -12.75 6.54
CA ASN A 146 -7.12 -13.04 7.60
C ASN A 146 -6.55 -13.97 8.68
N GLY A 147 -5.42 -14.58 8.43
CA GLY A 147 -4.76 -15.49 9.36
C GLY A 147 -3.67 -14.77 10.18
N THR A 148 -2.64 -15.54 10.55
CA THR A 148 -1.52 -15.00 11.32
C THR A 148 -0.57 -14.22 10.42
N ILE A 149 0.26 -13.37 11.04
CA ILE A 149 1.30 -12.63 10.31
C ILE A 149 2.23 -13.63 9.60
N GLU A 150 2.61 -14.69 10.27
CA GLU A 150 3.50 -15.72 9.72
C GLU A 150 2.90 -16.38 8.47
N GLU A 151 1.61 -16.66 8.49
CA GLU A 151 0.93 -17.25 7.33
C GLU A 151 0.95 -16.30 6.14
N THR A 152 0.71 -15.01 6.38
CA THR A 152 0.73 -14.00 5.32
C THR A 152 2.14 -13.81 4.78
N VAL A 153 3.14 -13.76 5.66
CA VAL A 153 4.55 -13.66 5.26
C VAL A 153 4.95 -14.83 4.36
N ARG A 154 4.49 -16.05 4.68
CA ARG A 154 4.76 -17.21 3.84
C ARG A 154 4.19 -17.05 2.44
N GLN A 155 2.97 -16.52 2.31
CA GLN A 155 2.37 -16.25 1.00
C GLN A 155 3.19 -15.22 0.22
N ILE A 156 3.59 -14.14 0.89
CA ILE A 156 4.39 -13.07 0.27
C ILE A 156 5.73 -13.64 -0.20
N LYS A 157 6.38 -14.43 0.65
CA LYS A 157 7.66 -15.05 0.30
C LYS A 157 7.54 -15.94 -0.92
N ALA A 158 6.50 -16.78 -0.97
CA ALA A 158 6.27 -17.67 -2.10
C ALA A 158 6.10 -16.89 -3.40
N LEU A 159 5.34 -15.78 -3.35
CA LEU A 159 5.12 -14.93 -4.52
C LEU A 159 6.40 -14.18 -4.92
N PHE A 160 7.19 -13.76 -3.96
CA PHE A 160 8.45 -13.07 -4.21
C PHE A 160 9.46 -13.97 -4.91
N GLU A 161 9.50 -15.24 -4.52
CA GLU A 161 10.43 -16.24 -5.08
C GLU A 161 9.96 -16.79 -6.43
N THR A 162 8.73 -16.52 -6.83
CA THR A 162 8.18 -16.97 -8.11
C THR A 162 8.55 -15.99 -9.19
N GLU A 163 9.10 -16.48 -10.29
CA GLU A 163 9.42 -15.67 -11.46
C GLU A 163 8.25 -15.53 -12.43
#